data_c3a1fbabe01154eca076e2f5eeec42a6
#
_entry.id   c3a1fbabe01154eca076e2f5eeec42a6
#
_cell.length_a   1.000
_cell.length_b   1.000
_cell.length_c   1.000
_cell.angle_alpha   90.00
_cell.angle_beta   90.00
_cell.angle_gamma   90.00
#
_symmetry.space_group_name_H-M   'P 1'
#
loop_
_entity.id
_entity.type
_entity.pdbx_description
1 polymer ?
#
loop_
_entity_poly.entity_id
_entity_poly.type
_entity_poly.pdbx_seq_one_letter_code
_entity_poly.pdbx_strand_id
1 'polypeptide(L)'
;RYKVVPGMVSVRDYNYRTAGTPVDATVSVRSDAVTTGEHYRYAEPYREAGDDADPEPETESGAFYARIHHERELNASARVHLESNAAGLLPGQVLEPQGEVIRALQEGVVITEVKYHAARDTRLHVSVDGMPYTERYCFRPAETARPEVHGTLPARIESREKHDICAHLDEQGRYRVRLDFDRDEAEQGFAYLWLRMAKPYSGGTYGWHMPLTDGTEVAIAYSNGDIDLPYISHALHDSEHPDHVTRDNHTRNVLRTPANNKLRMEDRR
;
A
#
# COMPACT_ATOMS: atom_id res chain seq x y z
N ARG A 1 27.17 -17.72 -2.54
CA ARG A 1 26.66 -17.18 -3.81
C ARG A 1 26.70 -15.67 -3.77
N TYR A 2 27.17 -15.03 -4.85
CA TYR A 2 27.19 -13.59 -5.00
C TYR A 2 26.33 -13.17 -6.18
N LYS A 3 25.71 -11.98 -6.06
CA LYS A 3 24.85 -11.39 -7.06
C LYS A 3 25.15 -9.89 -7.14
N VAL A 4 25.17 -9.30 -8.34
CA VAL A 4 25.15 -7.85 -8.52
C VAL A 4 23.77 -7.34 -8.20
N VAL A 5 23.70 -6.24 -7.46
CA VAL A 5 22.44 -5.63 -7.00
C VAL A 5 22.40 -4.14 -7.32
N PRO A 6 21.26 -3.48 -7.28
CA PRO A 6 21.19 -2.02 -7.46
C PRO A 6 22.07 -1.26 -6.48
N GLY A 7 22.65 -0.15 -6.94
CA GLY A 7 23.49 0.73 -6.14
C GLY A 7 22.71 1.80 -5.38
N MET A 8 21.45 2.01 -5.76
CA MET A 8 20.53 2.93 -5.11
C MET A 8 19.09 2.49 -5.32
N VAL A 9 18.21 2.94 -4.46
CA VAL A 9 16.77 2.80 -4.62
C VAL A 9 16.13 4.19 -4.58
N SER A 10 15.32 4.47 -5.59
CA SER A 10 14.48 5.66 -5.65
C SER A 10 13.02 5.27 -5.49
N VAL A 11 12.32 6.04 -4.69
CA VAL A 11 10.88 5.88 -4.49
C VAL A 11 10.15 7.16 -4.87
N ARG A 12 8.95 7.02 -5.43
CA ARG A 12 8.06 8.15 -5.71
C ARG A 12 6.63 7.76 -5.37
N ASP A 13 5.91 8.69 -4.77
CA ASP A 13 4.48 8.53 -4.52
C ASP A 13 3.72 9.82 -4.83
N TYR A 14 2.40 9.69 -4.93
CA TYR A 14 1.46 10.78 -5.09
C TYR A 14 0.54 10.87 -3.89
N ASN A 15 0.64 11.96 -3.13
CA ASN A 15 -0.26 12.27 -2.04
C ASN A 15 -1.20 13.41 -2.45
N TYR A 16 -2.48 13.13 -2.60
CA TYR A 16 -3.47 14.13 -3.00
C TYR A 16 -3.66 15.24 -1.95
N ARG A 17 -3.27 15.03 -0.70
CA ARG A 17 -3.33 16.05 0.37
C ARG A 17 -2.24 17.10 0.21
N THR A 18 -1.15 16.74 -0.45
CA THR A 18 0.01 17.59 -0.74
C THR A 18 0.36 17.55 -2.23
N ALA A 19 -0.67 17.63 -3.09
CA ALA A 19 -0.57 17.36 -4.53
C ALA A 19 0.47 18.23 -5.28
N GLY A 20 0.81 19.40 -4.75
CA GLY A 20 1.83 20.31 -5.30
C GLY A 20 3.26 19.99 -4.86
N THR A 21 3.45 19.06 -3.93
CA THR A 21 4.76 18.71 -3.39
C THR A 21 5.16 17.32 -3.88
N PRO A 22 6.21 17.18 -4.69
CA PRO A 22 6.72 15.86 -5.06
C PRO A 22 7.14 15.06 -3.82
N VAL A 23 6.74 13.81 -3.77
CA VAL A 23 7.10 12.89 -2.70
C VAL A 23 8.11 11.90 -3.28
N ASP A 24 9.36 12.34 -3.40
CA ASP A 24 10.49 11.61 -3.97
C ASP A 24 11.60 11.44 -2.94
N ALA A 25 12.23 10.28 -2.93
CA ALA A 25 13.46 10.06 -2.18
C ALA A 25 14.37 9.07 -2.91
N THR A 26 15.67 9.26 -2.83
CA THR A 26 16.68 8.37 -3.41
C THR A 26 17.73 8.06 -2.37
N VAL A 27 17.92 6.80 -2.04
CA VAL A 27 18.87 6.38 -1.01
C VAL A 27 19.88 5.40 -1.57
N SER A 28 21.16 5.63 -1.25
CA SER A 28 22.28 4.71 -1.48
C SER A 28 22.96 4.39 -0.16
N VAL A 29 22.67 3.22 0.38
CA VAL A 29 23.31 2.73 1.61
C VAL A 29 24.73 2.27 1.29
N ARG A 30 25.71 2.71 2.07
CA ARG A 30 27.12 2.34 1.89
C ARG A 30 27.31 0.84 2.14
N SER A 31 27.95 0.15 1.20
CA SER A 31 28.26 -1.27 1.30
C SER A 31 29.53 -1.63 0.53
N ASP A 32 30.05 -2.83 0.77
CA ASP A 32 31.14 -3.42 0.00
C ASP A 32 30.63 -4.36 -1.12
N ALA A 33 29.31 -4.40 -1.32
CA ALA A 33 28.69 -5.19 -2.39
C ALA A 33 29.01 -4.62 -3.77
N VAL A 34 29.06 -5.51 -4.76
CA VAL A 34 29.12 -5.08 -6.17
C VAL A 34 27.74 -4.60 -6.59
N THR A 35 27.64 -3.31 -6.84
CA THR A 35 26.37 -2.66 -7.17
C THR A 35 26.44 -1.94 -8.50
N THR A 36 25.29 -1.83 -9.17
CA THR A 36 25.15 -1.04 -10.41
C THR A 36 23.71 -0.58 -10.60
N GLY A 37 23.54 0.63 -11.16
CA GLY A 37 22.24 1.15 -11.53
C GLY A 37 21.34 1.50 -10.35
N GLU A 38 20.11 1.77 -10.70
CA GLU A 38 19.03 2.23 -9.82
C GLU A 38 17.87 1.24 -9.87
N HIS A 39 17.20 1.03 -8.73
CA HIS A 39 15.89 0.38 -8.65
C HIS A 39 14.85 1.46 -8.32
N TYR A 40 14.06 1.85 -9.31
CA TYR A 40 12.98 2.81 -9.15
C TYR A 40 11.68 2.10 -8.76
N ARG A 41 10.99 2.63 -7.73
CA ARG A 41 9.71 2.13 -7.23
C ARG A 41 8.69 3.26 -7.19
N TYR A 42 7.48 2.98 -7.64
CA TYR A 42 6.37 3.92 -7.66
C TYR A 42 5.16 3.38 -6.88
N ALA A 43 4.37 4.30 -6.32
CA ALA A 43 3.12 4.01 -5.61
C ALA A 43 3.32 3.22 -4.29
N GLU A 44 4.32 3.61 -3.51
CA GLU A 44 4.43 3.20 -2.12
C GLU A 44 3.90 4.34 -1.23
N PRO A 45 2.80 4.12 -0.46
CA PRO A 45 2.16 5.20 0.26
C PRO A 45 3.00 5.64 1.47
N TYR A 46 3.53 6.85 1.40
CA TYR A 46 4.18 7.54 2.50
C TYR A 46 3.77 9.01 2.53
N ARG A 47 3.92 9.66 3.69
CA ARG A 47 3.37 11.00 3.91
C ARG A 47 4.22 12.10 3.32
N GLU A 48 5.53 11.97 3.43
CA GLU A 48 6.53 12.96 3.05
C GLU A 48 7.79 12.30 2.49
N ALA A 49 8.61 13.07 1.78
CA ALA A 49 9.84 12.56 1.18
C ALA A 49 10.87 12.14 2.26
N GLY A 50 10.98 12.91 3.34
CA GLY A 50 12.06 12.77 4.31
C GLY A 50 13.39 13.31 3.80
N ASP A 51 14.43 13.22 4.62
CA ASP A 51 15.81 13.56 4.25
C ASP A 51 16.53 12.29 3.78
N ASP A 52 16.84 12.21 2.50
CA ASP A 52 17.51 11.06 1.88
C ASP A 52 19.02 11.02 2.15
N ALA A 53 19.59 12.11 2.65
CA ALA A 53 20.96 12.16 3.13
C ALA A 53 21.11 11.70 4.59
N ASP A 54 20.02 11.64 5.35
CA ASP A 54 20.03 11.18 6.74
C ASP A 54 20.29 9.66 6.81
N PRO A 55 21.30 9.19 7.54
CA PRO A 55 21.53 7.77 7.77
C PRO A 55 20.40 7.08 8.58
N GLU A 56 19.62 7.85 9.34
CA GLU A 56 18.47 7.39 10.11
C GLU A 56 17.21 8.23 9.81
N PRO A 57 16.68 8.16 8.58
CA PRO A 57 15.56 8.99 8.16
C PRO A 57 14.31 8.74 8.99
N GLU A 58 13.48 9.77 9.10
CA GLU A 58 12.23 9.73 9.86
C GLU A 58 11.33 8.56 9.41
N THR A 59 10.81 7.84 10.39
CA THR A 59 9.97 6.66 10.17
C THR A 59 8.78 6.99 9.28
N GLU A 60 8.46 6.09 8.34
CA GLU A 60 7.39 6.23 7.35
C GLU A 60 7.57 7.35 6.33
N SER A 61 8.76 7.92 6.21
CA SER A 61 9.12 8.81 5.09
C SER A 61 9.53 8.03 3.84
N GLY A 62 9.58 8.71 2.70
CA GLY A 62 10.09 8.14 1.45
C GLY A 62 11.54 7.68 1.58
N ALA A 63 12.38 8.48 2.24
CA ALA A 63 13.78 8.14 2.51
C ALA A 63 13.91 6.88 3.38
N PHE A 64 13.05 6.73 4.40
CA PHE A 64 13.00 5.53 5.25
C PHE A 64 12.70 4.28 4.43
N TYR A 65 11.67 4.31 3.59
CA TYR A 65 11.32 3.17 2.74
C TYR A 65 12.37 2.89 1.68
N ALA A 66 12.91 3.92 1.02
CA ALA A 66 14.00 3.75 0.06
C ALA A 66 15.23 3.08 0.69
N ARG A 67 15.57 3.45 1.94
CA ARG A 67 16.62 2.81 2.71
C ARG A 67 16.33 1.32 2.97
N ILE A 68 15.12 1.00 3.46
CA ILE A 68 14.72 -0.39 3.72
C ILE A 68 14.81 -1.23 2.45
N HIS A 69 14.34 -0.70 1.33
CA HIS A 69 14.41 -1.41 0.04
C HIS A 69 15.84 -1.61 -0.43
N HIS A 70 16.70 -0.59 -0.30
CA HIS A 70 18.10 -0.74 -0.67
C HIS A 70 18.83 -1.73 0.24
N GLU A 71 18.59 -1.71 1.55
CA GLU A 71 19.13 -2.71 2.48
C GLU A 71 18.70 -4.13 2.09
N ARG A 72 17.44 -4.32 1.67
CA ARG A 72 16.92 -5.60 1.18
C ARG A 72 17.65 -6.07 -0.09
N GLU A 73 17.92 -5.17 -1.03
CA GLU A 73 18.74 -5.48 -2.21
C GLU A 73 20.18 -5.88 -1.81
N LEU A 74 20.79 -5.12 -0.91
CA LEU A 74 22.13 -5.45 -0.38
C LEU A 74 22.16 -6.80 0.33
N ASN A 75 21.13 -7.13 1.10
CA ASN A 75 21.01 -8.45 1.72
C ASN A 75 20.92 -9.58 0.69
N ALA A 76 20.41 -9.31 -0.51
CA ALA A 76 20.37 -10.31 -1.58
C ALA A 76 21.70 -10.45 -2.33
N SER A 77 22.67 -9.55 -2.13
CA SER A 77 23.96 -9.53 -2.85
C SER A 77 24.83 -10.76 -2.57
N ALA A 78 24.80 -11.28 -1.34
CA ALA A 78 25.54 -12.44 -0.93
C ALA A 78 24.70 -13.37 -0.08
N ARG A 79 24.76 -14.67 -0.37
CA ARG A 79 24.12 -15.73 0.41
C ARG A 79 25.15 -16.79 0.79
N VAL A 80 25.04 -17.24 2.03
CA VAL A 80 25.89 -18.28 2.62
C VAL A 80 25.02 -19.45 2.96
N HIS A 81 25.44 -20.63 2.59
CA HIS A 81 24.83 -21.88 3.00
C HIS A 81 25.85 -22.68 3.78
N LEU A 82 25.49 -23.11 4.97
CA LEU A 82 26.33 -23.84 5.89
C LEU A 82 25.61 -25.08 6.35
N GLU A 83 26.39 -26.15 6.61
CA GLU A 83 25.91 -27.36 7.23
C GLU A 83 26.59 -27.57 8.60
N SER A 84 25.82 -28.00 9.57
CA SER A 84 26.23 -28.13 10.95
C SER A 84 25.57 -29.37 11.62
N ASN A 85 26.09 -29.76 12.76
CA ASN A 85 25.46 -30.70 13.68
C ASN A 85 25.12 -30.05 15.04
N ALA A 86 25.23 -28.73 15.13
CA ALA A 86 24.94 -27.99 16.37
C ALA A 86 23.42 -27.82 16.56
N ALA A 87 22.94 -28.18 17.74
CA ALA A 87 21.50 -28.18 18.06
C ALA A 87 20.95 -26.81 18.54
N GLY A 88 21.76 -25.77 18.61
CA GLY A 88 21.35 -24.49 19.23
C GLY A 88 21.36 -23.30 18.29
N LEU A 89 21.40 -23.51 16.98
CA LEU A 89 21.43 -22.42 16.01
C LEU A 89 20.03 -21.86 15.77
N LEU A 90 19.88 -20.54 15.82
CA LEU A 90 18.60 -19.85 15.64
C LEU A 90 18.72 -18.69 14.62
N PRO A 91 17.68 -18.39 13.87
CA PRO A 91 17.63 -17.19 13.05
C PRO A 91 17.89 -15.93 13.89
N GLY A 92 18.65 -14.99 13.33
CA GLY A 92 19.06 -13.76 14.01
C GLY A 92 20.37 -13.83 14.77
N GLN A 93 20.92 -15.02 15.02
CA GLN A 93 22.26 -15.18 15.59
C GLN A 93 23.33 -14.80 14.57
N VAL A 94 24.45 -14.23 15.07
CA VAL A 94 25.67 -14.01 14.29
C VAL A 94 26.66 -15.10 14.61
N LEU A 95 27.08 -15.83 13.58
CA LEU A 95 28.15 -16.82 13.68
C LEU A 95 29.49 -16.15 13.38
N GLU A 96 30.43 -16.29 14.28
CA GLU A 96 31.81 -15.87 14.08
C GLU A 96 32.64 -17.07 13.57
N PRO A 97 33.02 -17.08 12.28
CA PRO A 97 33.81 -18.16 11.74
C PRO A 97 35.24 -18.11 12.28
N GLN A 98 35.80 -19.27 12.59
CA GLN A 98 37.18 -19.41 13.05
C GLN A 98 38.06 -20.02 11.95
N GLY A 99 39.32 -19.61 11.90
CA GLY A 99 40.30 -20.08 10.92
C GLY A 99 40.39 -19.20 9.67
N GLU A 100 40.84 -19.79 8.56
CA GLU A 100 40.89 -19.10 7.28
C GLU A 100 39.52 -19.02 6.65
N VAL A 101 38.98 -17.80 6.61
CA VAL A 101 37.68 -17.51 5.97
C VAL A 101 37.85 -16.49 4.85
N ILE A 102 36.96 -16.54 3.88
CA ILE A 102 36.92 -15.53 2.82
C ILE A 102 36.60 -14.16 3.42
N ARG A 103 37.22 -13.11 2.87
CA ARG A 103 37.13 -11.72 3.36
C ARG A 103 35.69 -11.28 3.70
N ALA A 104 34.71 -11.66 2.87
CA ALA A 104 33.30 -11.28 3.04
C ALA A 104 32.63 -11.87 4.28
N LEU A 105 33.22 -12.87 4.95
CA LEU A 105 32.68 -13.54 6.13
C LEU A 105 33.51 -13.25 7.39
N GLN A 106 34.52 -12.40 7.31
CA GLN A 106 35.41 -12.10 8.45
C GLN A 106 34.68 -11.42 9.61
N GLU A 107 33.67 -10.60 9.31
CA GLU A 107 32.84 -9.93 10.31
C GLU A 107 31.72 -10.82 10.86
N GLY A 108 31.56 -12.02 10.32
CA GLY A 108 30.54 -12.98 10.74
C GLY A 108 29.48 -13.30 9.68
N VAL A 109 28.55 -14.14 10.06
CA VAL A 109 27.40 -14.56 9.25
C VAL A 109 26.14 -14.44 10.09
N VAL A 110 25.19 -13.63 9.63
CA VAL A 110 23.85 -13.59 10.22
C VAL A 110 23.05 -14.79 9.70
N ILE A 111 22.53 -15.58 10.60
CA ILE A 111 21.62 -16.68 10.26
C ILE A 111 20.26 -16.10 9.88
N THR A 112 19.79 -16.42 8.68
CA THR A 112 18.46 -15.98 8.18
C THR A 112 17.44 -17.10 8.24
N GLU A 113 17.86 -18.36 8.07
CA GLU A 113 17.01 -19.54 8.13
C GLU A 113 17.79 -20.72 8.67
N VAL A 114 17.11 -21.57 9.46
CA VAL A 114 17.68 -22.84 9.97
C VAL A 114 16.69 -23.96 9.73
N LYS A 115 17.17 -25.06 9.17
CA LYS A 115 16.42 -26.32 9.00
C LYS A 115 17.08 -27.44 9.78
N TYR A 116 16.32 -28.01 10.68
CA TYR A 116 16.77 -29.18 11.47
C TYR A 116 16.23 -30.49 10.86
N HIS A 117 17.10 -31.44 10.64
CA HIS A 117 16.72 -32.78 10.25
C HIS A 117 17.30 -33.78 11.24
N ALA A 118 16.42 -34.50 11.92
CA ALA A 118 16.80 -35.50 12.88
C ALA A 118 15.87 -36.73 12.80
N ALA A 119 16.43 -37.94 12.87
CA ALA A 119 15.68 -39.16 13.01
C ALA A 119 16.35 -40.05 14.06
N ARG A 120 15.63 -41.05 14.53
CA ARG A 120 16.10 -41.93 15.65
C ARG A 120 17.41 -42.64 15.36
N ASP A 121 17.66 -42.93 14.08
CA ASP A 121 18.79 -43.69 13.55
C ASP A 121 19.78 -42.83 12.75
N THR A 122 19.55 -41.51 12.64
CA THR A 122 20.43 -40.61 11.91
C THR A 122 20.96 -39.51 12.82
N ARG A 123 22.18 -39.04 12.52
CA ARG A 123 22.76 -37.90 13.22
C ARG A 123 21.96 -36.63 12.90
N LEU A 124 21.92 -35.72 13.87
CA LEU A 124 21.40 -34.40 13.65
C LEU A 124 22.15 -33.74 12.49
N HIS A 125 21.39 -33.27 11.51
CA HIS A 125 21.85 -32.47 10.39
C HIS A 125 21.13 -31.13 10.43
N VAL A 126 21.89 -30.05 10.40
CA VAL A 126 21.37 -28.66 10.46
C VAL A 126 21.84 -27.91 9.24
N SER A 127 20.93 -27.50 8.42
CA SER A 127 21.16 -26.65 7.27
C SER A 127 20.87 -25.18 7.66
N VAL A 128 21.83 -24.32 7.41
CA VAL A 128 21.76 -22.89 7.79
C VAL A 128 21.95 -22.04 6.56
N ASP A 129 20.97 -21.18 6.30
CA ASP A 129 21.09 -20.12 5.32
C ASP A 129 21.39 -18.81 6.05
N GLY A 130 22.29 -18.01 5.49
CA GLY A 130 22.73 -16.77 6.09
C GLY A 130 23.23 -15.76 5.06
N MET A 131 23.65 -14.64 5.58
CA MET A 131 24.32 -13.57 4.81
C MET A 131 25.51 -13.04 5.61
N PRO A 132 26.51 -12.40 4.95
CA PRO A 132 27.58 -11.72 5.66
C PRO A 132 27.03 -10.70 6.65
N TYR A 133 27.57 -10.70 7.87
CA TYR A 133 27.26 -9.68 8.88
C TYR A 133 27.93 -8.37 8.52
N THR A 134 27.26 -7.26 8.81
CA THR A 134 27.82 -5.92 8.75
C THR A 134 27.05 -4.98 9.70
N GLU A 135 27.75 -4.02 10.27
CA GLU A 135 27.14 -2.95 11.09
C GLU A 135 26.57 -1.80 10.25
N ARG A 136 26.82 -1.78 8.94
CA ARG A 136 26.45 -0.66 8.06
C ARG A 136 24.98 -0.65 7.67
N TYR A 137 24.35 -1.81 7.64
CA TYR A 137 22.94 -1.97 7.29
C TYR A 137 22.32 -3.21 7.95
N CYS A 138 21.02 -3.16 8.16
CA CYS A 138 20.29 -4.23 8.84
C CYS A 138 19.89 -5.37 7.88
N PHE A 139 19.64 -6.55 8.46
CA PHE A 139 18.91 -7.59 7.76
C PHE A 139 17.46 -7.13 7.54
N ARG A 140 17.00 -7.27 6.30
CA ARG A 140 15.60 -7.06 5.91
C ARG A 140 15.04 -8.33 5.30
N PRO A 141 13.95 -8.88 5.82
CA PRO A 141 13.32 -10.06 5.23
C PRO A 141 12.82 -9.77 3.81
N ALA A 142 12.58 -10.84 3.06
CA ALA A 142 11.96 -10.70 1.73
C ALA A 142 10.61 -9.97 1.86
N GLU A 143 10.31 -9.15 0.87
CA GLU A 143 9.04 -8.44 0.80
C GLU A 143 7.91 -9.43 0.57
N THR A 144 6.86 -9.32 1.36
CA THR A 144 5.62 -10.05 1.14
C THR A 144 4.75 -9.25 0.18
N ALA A 145 4.17 -9.90 -0.81
CA ALA A 145 3.24 -9.23 -1.73
C ALA A 145 2.08 -8.62 -0.93
N ARG A 146 1.79 -7.35 -1.19
CA ARG A 146 0.62 -6.69 -0.59
C ARG A 146 -0.65 -7.28 -1.20
N PRO A 147 -1.73 -7.41 -0.41
CA PRO A 147 -3.02 -7.78 -0.96
C PRO A 147 -3.53 -6.66 -1.87
N GLU A 148 -4.08 -7.04 -3.00
CA GLU A 148 -4.65 -6.12 -3.99
C GLU A 148 -6.15 -6.34 -4.15
N VAL A 149 -6.90 -5.25 -4.31
CA VAL A 149 -8.32 -5.29 -4.64
C VAL A 149 -8.48 -4.96 -6.12
N HIS A 150 -8.87 -5.96 -6.90
CA HIS A 150 -9.18 -5.80 -8.31
C HIS A 150 -10.69 -5.53 -8.49
N GLY A 151 -11.02 -4.44 -9.20
CA GLY A 151 -12.40 -4.01 -9.41
C GLY A 151 -12.90 -3.07 -8.32
N THR A 152 -14.19 -3.17 -7.97
CA THR A 152 -14.85 -2.30 -6.99
C THR A 152 -15.53 -3.10 -5.90
N LEU A 153 -15.64 -2.53 -4.72
CA LEU A 153 -16.44 -3.06 -3.61
C LEU A 153 -17.65 -2.16 -3.36
N PRO A 154 -18.83 -2.74 -3.03
CA PRO A 154 -20.01 -1.96 -2.69
C PRO A 154 -19.88 -1.30 -1.33
N ALA A 155 -20.42 -0.10 -1.22
CA ALA A 155 -20.54 0.64 0.02
C ALA A 155 -21.79 1.53 0.02
N ARG A 156 -22.14 2.06 1.18
CA ARG A 156 -23.25 3.00 1.35
C ARG A 156 -22.75 4.33 1.88
N ILE A 157 -23.31 5.41 1.32
CA ILE A 157 -23.13 6.76 1.85
C ILE A 157 -23.82 6.85 3.20
N GLU A 158 -23.18 7.46 4.16
CA GLU A 158 -23.71 7.66 5.50
C GLU A 158 -23.93 9.13 5.81
N SER A 159 -25.09 9.49 6.31
CA SER A 159 -25.38 10.80 6.86
C SER A 159 -24.79 10.98 8.27
N ARG A 160 -24.83 12.21 8.80
CA ARG A 160 -24.26 12.53 10.11
C ARG A 160 -25.05 11.85 11.23
N GLU A 161 -26.37 11.93 11.17
CA GLU A 161 -27.28 11.49 12.20
C GLU A 161 -28.46 10.73 11.60
N LYS A 162 -29.06 9.88 12.39
CA LYS A 162 -30.27 9.16 12.00
C LYS A 162 -31.36 10.17 11.60
N HIS A 163 -31.98 9.97 10.44
CA HIS A 163 -32.99 10.85 9.81
C HIS A 163 -32.45 12.09 9.10
N ASP A 164 -31.15 12.34 9.09
CA ASP A 164 -30.58 13.32 8.17
C ASP A 164 -30.42 12.63 6.79
N ILE A 165 -31.00 13.24 5.76
CA ILE A 165 -30.91 12.70 4.40
C ILE A 165 -29.65 13.14 3.66
N CYS A 166 -28.94 14.14 4.17
CA CYS A 166 -27.75 14.70 3.55
C CYS A 166 -26.53 13.89 3.90
N ALA A 167 -25.65 13.67 2.92
CA ALA A 167 -24.38 13.00 3.15
C ALA A 167 -23.52 13.77 4.16
N HIS A 168 -22.84 13.03 5.03
CA HIS A 168 -21.84 13.58 5.92
C HIS A 168 -20.55 13.87 5.14
N LEU A 169 -20.24 15.15 4.95
CA LEU A 169 -19.01 15.63 4.32
C LEU A 169 -18.07 16.20 5.37
N ASP A 170 -16.77 15.99 5.18
CA ASP A 170 -15.75 16.69 5.94
C ASP A 170 -15.38 18.04 5.27
N GLU A 171 -14.44 18.78 5.88
CA GLU A 171 -13.94 20.06 5.39
C GLU A 171 -13.29 19.99 3.99
N GLN A 172 -12.87 18.79 3.56
CA GLN A 172 -12.28 18.53 2.25
C GLN A 172 -13.30 18.02 1.23
N GLY A 173 -14.59 17.94 1.60
CA GLY A 173 -15.66 17.44 0.74
C GLY A 173 -15.61 15.93 0.51
N ARG A 174 -14.97 15.17 1.41
CA ARG A 174 -14.96 13.71 1.39
C ARG A 174 -16.25 13.19 2.04
N TYR A 175 -16.73 12.07 1.50
CA TYR A 175 -17.92 11.40 2.00
C TYR A 175 -17.59 10.40 3.10
N ARG A 176 -18.47 10.29 4.09
CA ARG A 176 -18.45 9.18 5.03
C ARG A 176 -19.14 7.99 4.39
N VAL A 177 -18.48 6.83 4.39
CA VAL A 177 -19.02 5.61 3.77
C VAL A 177 -18.88 4.42 4.71
N ARG A 178 -19.84 3.52 4.60
CA ARG A 178 -19.81 2.19 5.21
C ARG A 178 -19.68 1.15 4.11
N LEU A 179 -18.68 0.28 4.21
CA LEU A 179 -18.49 -0.84 3.29
C LEU A 179 -19.52 -1.92 3.59
N ASP A 180 -20.12 -2.53 2.57
CA ASP A 180 -21.20 -3.51 2.74
C ASP A 180 -20.73 -4.80 3.44
N PHE A 181 -19.45 -5.12 3.39
CA PHE A 181 -18.90 -6.26 4.13
C PHE A 181 -18.62 -5.96 5.61
N ASP A 182 -18.65 -4.66 6.01
CA ASP A 182 -18.43 -4.26 7.40
C ASP A 182 -19.62 -4.70 8.26
N ARG A 183 -19.34 -5.53 9.24
CA ARG A 183 -20.32 -6.09 10.17
C ARG A 183 -20.30 -5.40 11.54
N ASP A 184 -19.45 -4.38 11.69
CA ASP A 184 -19.40 -3.61 12.93
C ASP A 184 -20.67 -2.76 13.08
N GLU A 185 -21.26 -2.81 14.26
CA GLU A 185 -22.44 -2.02 14.63
C GLU A 185 -22.02 -0.60 15.07
N ALA A 186 -21.37 0.14 14.17
CA ALA A 186 -21.05 1.54 14.45
C ALA A 186 -22.32 2.40 14.42
N GLU A 187 -22.38 3.40 15.29
CA GLU A 187 -23.45 4.38 15.28
C GLU A 187 -23.48 5.17 13.95
N GLN A 188 -24.66 5.68 13.60
CA GLN A 188 -24.84 6.53 12.43
C GLN A 188 -23.87 7.73 12.45
N GLY A 189 -23.20 7.99 11.32
CA GLY A 189 -22.19 9.05 11.19
C GLY A 189 -20.78 8.66 11.62
N PHE A 190 -20.59 7.44 12.16
CA PHE A 190 -19.30 6.92 12.61
C PHE A 190 -18.76 5.81 11.74
N ALA A 191 -19.27 5.64 10.53
CA ALA A 191 -18.69 4.74 9.56
C ALA A 191 -17.20 5.04 9.33
N TYR A 192 -16.46 4.02 9.06
CA TYR A 192 -15.02 3.94 9.16
C TYR A 192 -14.23 4.90 8.25
N LEU A 193 -14.68 5.12 7.00
CA LEU A 193 -13.86 5.78 5.99
C LEU A 193 -14.37 7.15 5.54
N TRP A 194 -13.43 8.10 5.40
CA TRP A 194 -13.61 9.35 4.67
C TRP A 194 -13.01 9.23 3.27
N LEU A 195 -13.84 9.21 2.22
CA LEU A 195 -13.40 8.96 0.86
C LEU A 195 -13.69 10.12 -0.07
N ARG A 196 -12.71 10.43 -0.94
CA ARG A 196 -12.92 11.32 -2.08
C ARG A 196 -13.88 10.65 -3.06
N MET A 197 -14.67 11.44 -3.77
CA MET A 197 -15.45 10.99 -4.90
C MET A 197 -14.82 11.44 -6.20
N ALA A 198 -14.62 10.53 -7.14
CA ALA A 198 -14.29 10.86 -8.52
C ALA A 198 -15.46 11.62 -9.15
N LYS A 199 -15.14 12.66 -9.90
CA LYS A 199 -16.13 13.52 -10.56
C LYS A 199 -15.79 13.64 -12.05
N PRO A 200 -16.78 13.73 -12.96
CA PRO A 200 -16.52 13.90 -14.39
C PRO A 200 -15.75 15.19 -14.71
N TYR A 201 -15.89 16.20 -13.86
CA TYR A 201 -15.26 17.52 -14.04
C TYR A 201 -14.94 18.12 -12.68
N SER A 202 -13.66 18.48 -12.45
CA SER A 202 -13.21 19.09 -11.20
C SER A 202 -11.93 19.89 -11.40
N GLY A 203 -11.76 20.96 -10.64
CA GLY A 203 -10.59 21.83 -10.63
C GLY A 203 -10.50 22.63 -9.34
N GLY A 204 -9.73 23.71 -9.31
CA GLY A 204 -9.40 24.47 -8.11
C GLY A 204 -10.60 24.95 -7.30
N THR A 205 -11.50 25.74 -7.93
CA THR A 205 -12.70 26.25 -7.28
C THR A 205 -13.99 25.97 -8.07
N TYR A 206 -13.91 25.04 -9.00
CA TYR A 206 -14.99 24.68 -9.90
C TYR A 206 -15.07 23.16 -10.10
N GLY A 207 -16.21 22.70 -10.58
CA GLY A 207 -16.42 21.29 -10.88
C GLY A 207 -17.89 20.90 -10.88
N TRP A 208 -18.13 19.64 -11.20
CA TRP A 208 -19.46 19.06 -11.15
C TRP A 208 -19.67 18.38 -9.79
N HIS A 209 -20.49 19.00 -8.94
CA HIS A 209 -20.84 18.45 -7.65
C HIS A 209 -22.34 18.13 -7.58
N MET A 210 -22.66 16.85 -7.43
CA MET A 210 -24.00 16.34 -7.15
C MET A 210 -23.95 15.66 -5.79
N PRO A 211 -24.58 16.25 -4.73
CA PRO A 211 -24.53 15.67 -3.41
C PRO A 211 -25.28 14.35 -3.39
N LEU A 212 -24.61 13.32 -2.88
CA LEU A 212 -25.23 12.02 -2.62
C LEU A 212 -26.03 12.09 -1.33
N THR A 213 -27.08 11.30 -1.24
CA THR A 213 -27.92 11.18 -0.04
C THR A 213 -27.54 9.95 0.76
N ASP A 214 -28.02 9.88 2.00
CA ASP A 214 -27.86 8.74 2.87
C ASP A 214 -28.37 7.44 2.21
N GLY A 215 -27.68 6.35 2.44
CA GLY A 215 -28.02 5.04 1.89
C GLY A 215 -27.67 4.83 0.41
N THR A 216 -27.27 5.89 -0.33
CA THR A 216 -26.87 5.73 -1.75
C THR A 216 -25.77 4.70 -1.89
N GLU A 217 -25.98 3.72 -2.76
CA GLU A 217 -24.97 2.74 -3.11
C GLU A 217 -23.86 3.38 -3.94
N VAL A 218 -22.62 3.08 -3.58
CA VAL A 218 -21.44 3.55 -4.28
C VAL A 218 -20.45 2.41 -4.51
N ALA A 219 -19.73 2.50 -5.62
CA ALA A 219 -18.63 1.61 -5.95
C ALA A 219 -17.31 2.20 -5.45
N ILE A 220 -16.64 1.50 -4.56
CA ILE A 220 -15.32 1.89 -4.05
C ILE A 220 -14.26 1.22 -4.91
N ALA A 221 -13.44 2.04 -5.55
CA ALA A 221 -12.27 1.60 -6.30
C ALA A 221 -10.99 1.90 -5.50
N TYR A 222 -9.93 1.22 -5.85
CA TYR A 222 -8.64 1.30 -5.18
C TYR A 222 -7.55 1.69 -6.18
N SER A 223 -6.84 2.79 -5.94
CA SER A 223 -5.75 3.23 -6.81
C SER A 223 -4.65 2.17 -6.85
N ASN A 224 -4.29 1.72 -8.05
CA ASN A 224 -3.34 0.61 -8.26
C ASN A 224 -3.70 -0.70 -7.53
N GLY A 225 -4.96 -0.90 -7.17
CA GLY A 225 -5.38 -2.05 -6.35
C GLY A 225 -4.99 -1.97 -4.87
N ASP A 226 -4.33 -0.90 -4.44
CA ASP A 226 -3.85 -0.76 -3.06
C ASP A 226 -4.99 -0.53 -2.07
N ILE A 227 -5.14 -1.43 -1.10
CA ILE A 227 -6.20 -1.39 -0.08
C ILE A 227 -6.18 -0.11 0.77
N ASP A 228 -5.06 0.60 0.83
CA ASP A 228 -4.90 1.85 1.58
C ASP A 228 -5.26 3.10 0.77
N LEU A 229 -5.56 2.95 -0.53
CA LEU A 229 -5.86 4.04 -1.45
C LEU A 229 -7.29 3.98 -2.04
N PRO A 230 -8.34 3.84 -1.21
CA PRO A 230 -9.72 3.77 -1.67
C PRO A 230 -10.26 5.15 -2.10
N TYR A 231 -11.17 5.14 -3.06
CA TYR A 231 -11.97 6.31 -3.45
C TYR A 231 -13.32 5.88 -4.01
N ILE A 232 -14.33 6.75 -3.93
CA ILE A 232 -15.64 6.51 -4.55
C ILE A 232 -15.49 6.74 -6.05
N SER A 233 -15.68 5.68 -6.84
CA SER A 233 -15.64 5.74 -8.30
C SER A 233 -16.91 6.35 -8.89
N HIS A 234 -18.07 5.86 -8.47
CA HIS A 234 -19.38 6.31 -8.93
C HIS A 234 -20.48 5.83 -8.00
N ALA A 235 -21.69 6.38 -8.15
CA ALA A 235 -22.90 5.90 -7.51
C ALA A 235 -23.63 4.90 -8.40
N LEU A 236 -24.40 4.02 -7.79
CA LEU A 236 -25.20 2.98 -8.44
C LEU A 236 -26.65 3.12 -7.98
N HIS A 237 -27.56 2.71 -8.85
CA HIS A 237 -28.96 2.46 -8.48
C HIS A 237 -29.11 1.05 -7.93
N ASP A 238 -30.04 0.88 -7.00
CA ASP A 238 -30.39 -0.42 -6.40
C ASP A 238 -31.91 -0.56 -6.26
N SER A 239 -32.36 -1.62 -5.60
CA SER A 239 -33.79 -1.89 -5.42
C SER A 239 -34.52 -0.87 -4.52
N GLU A 240 -33.80 -0.21 -3.62
CA GLU A 240 -34.33 0.83 -2.73
C GLU A 240 -34.24 2.22 -3.38
N HIS A 241 -33.30 2.40 -4.30
CA HIS A 241 -33.04 3.65 -5.02
C HIS A 241 -33.08 3.41 -6.55
N PRO A 242 -34.28 3.10 -7.12
CA PRO A 242 -34.39 2.75 -8.53
C PRO A 242 -34.10 3.93 -9.46
N ASP A 243 -33.57 3.64 -10.64
CA ASP A 243 -33.30 4.65 -11.66
C ASP A 243 -34.62 5.32 -12.11
N HIS A 244 -34.56 6.62 -12.29
CA HIS A 244 -35.68 7.43 -12.82
C HIS A 244 -35.81 7.35 -14.35
N VAL A 245 -34.83 6.77 -15.04
CA VAL A 245 -34.88 6.44 -16.45
C VAL A 245 -34.93 4.92 -16.60
N THR A 246 -36.02 4.42 -17.23
CA THR A 246 -36.29 3.01 -17.39
C THR A 246 -36.58 2.69 -18.86
N ARG A 247 -36.94 1.46 -19.18
CA ARG A 247 -37.37 1.05 -20.51
C ARG A 247 -38.48 1.94 -21.09
N ASP A 248 -39.36 2.45 -20.24
CA ASP A 248 -40.55 3.19 -20.68
C ASP A 248 -40.24 4.65 -21.10
N ASN A 249 -39.08 5.17 -20.68
CA ASN A 249 -38.64 6.55 -20.96
C ASN A 249 -37.15 6.61 -21.38
N HIS A 250 -36.64 5.55 -21.95
CA HIS A 250 -35.22 5.35 -22.26
C HIS A 250 -34.62 6.34 -23.27
N THR A 251 -35.42 7.12 -23.98
CA THR A 251 -34.98 8.18 -24.91
C THR A 251 -34.67 9.50 -24.23
N ARG A 252 -34.82 9.57 -22.90
CA ARG A 252 -34.63 10.78 -22.14
C ARG A 252 -33.22 10.89 -21.56
N ASN A 253 -32.61 12.05 -21.79
CA ASN A 253 -31.44 12.49 -21.05
C ASN A 253 -31.91 13.35 -19.89
N VAL A 254 -31.72 12.94 -18.64
CA VAL A 254 -32.30 13.62 -17.49
C VAL A 254 -31.28 13.81 -16.41
N LEU A 255 -31.11 15.07 -15.98
CA LEU A 255 -30.52 15.41 -14.69
C LEU A 255 -31.67 15.77 -13.74
N ARG A 256 -31.78 15.04 -12.63
CA ARG A 256 -32.84 15.24 -11.63
C ARG A 256 -32.22 15.28 -10.23
N THR A 257 -32.55 16.31 -9.46
CA THR A 257 -32.15 16.42 -8.05
C THR A 257 -33.16 15.75 -7.11
N PRO A 258 -32.80 15.43 -5.85
CA PRO A 258 -33.74 14.92 -4.86
C PRO A 258 -34.95 15.83 -4.66
N ALA A 259 -34.77 17.15 -4.76
CA ALA A 259 -35.85 18.15 -4.69
C ALA A 259 -36.67 18.29 -5.99
N ASN A 260 -36.49 17.36 -6.95
CA ASN A 260 -37.22 17.31 -8.21
C ASN A 260 -36.92 18.47 -9.20
N ASN A 261 -35.80 19.20 -9.06
CA ASN A 261 -35.32 20.08 -10.12
C ASN A 261 -34.87 19.22 -11.29
N LYS A 262 -35.19 19.61 -12.52
CA LYS A 262 -34.93 18.79 -13.71
C LYS A 262 -34.35 19.59 -14.86
N LEU A 263 -33.29 19.04 -15.47
CA LEU A 263 -32.88 19.34 -16.84
C LEU A 263 -33.16 18.09 -17.68
N ARG A 264 -33.97 18.23 -18.71
CA ARG A 264 -34.40 17.11 -19.56
C ARG A 264 -34.23 17.46 -21.03
N MET A 265 -33.65 16.52 -21.78
CA MET A 265 -33.60 16.49 -23.23
C MET A 265 -34.26 15.22 -23.71
N GLU A 266 -35.03 15.30 -24.80
CA GLU A 266 -35.79 14.16 -25.34
C GLU A 266 -35.29 13.88 -26.76
N ASP A 267 -34.74 12.71 -27.00
CA ASP A 267 -34.22 12.27 -28.29
C ASP A 267 -35.25 11.48 -29.12
N ARG A 268 -36.48 11.43 -28.65
CA ARG A 268 -37.57 10.80 -29.39
C ARG A 268 -37.90 11.64 -30.60
N ARG A 269 -37.75 11.02 -31.78
CA ARG A 269 -38.19 11.60 -33.09
C ARG A 269 -39.68 11.46 -33.29
#